data_a1fbf75a976e49b8b2274f1bb9506473
#
_entry.id   a1fbf75a976e49b8b2274f1bb9506473
#
_cell.length_a   1.000
_cell.length_b   1.000
_cell.length_c   1.000
_cell.angle_alpha   90.00
_cell.angle_beta   90.00
_cell.angle_gamma   90.00
#
_symmetry.space_group_name_H-M   'P 1'
#
loop_
_entity.id
_entity.type
_entity.pdbx_description
1 polymer ?
#
loop_
_entity_poly.entity_id
_entity_poly.type
_entity_poly.pdbx_seq_one_letter_code
_entity_poly.pdbx_strand_id
1 'polypeptide(L)'
;DEKHNHIIFYLSKNIKLIYNDVRKFGFIKIVSSNKINNISHLSLLGPEPLSKNFDFEYFKKYIFNKNKKIKDIMMDQKFISGLGNIYVNEILFISKISPKTKAKNLSNLNIKKIIKVTKKILNISIKKGGSSIKNFKNSFGQEGSFQQKFKVYSRQGKKCMKNECSDTIKKITISNRSTR
;
A
#
# COMPACT_ATOMS: atom_id res chain seq x y z
N ASP A 1 2.83 -22.27 -11.11
CA ASP A 1 2.94 -23.37 -10.15
C ASP A 1 1.53 -23.86 -9.84
N GLU A 2 1.12 -24.99 -10.42
CA GLU A 2 -0.22 -25.55 -10.31
C GLU A 2 -0.57 -25.98 -8.87
N LYS A 3 0.44 -26.26 -8.08
CA LYS A 3 0.32 -26.69 -6.67
C LYS A 3 -0.51 -25.75 -5.80
N HIS A 4 -0.60 -24.48 -6.17
CA HIS A 4 -1.29 -23.42 -5.42
C HIS A 4 -2.55 -22.92 -6.13
N ASN A 5 -3.00 -23.60 -7.18
CA ASN A 5 -4.27 -23.32 -7.82
C ASN A 5 -5.40 -23.95 -7.00
N HIS A 6 -6.25 -23.13 -6.42
CA HIS A 6 -7.31 -23.60 -5.54
C HIS A 6 -8.67 -23.65 -6.23
N ILE A 7 -8.94 -22.72 -7.13
CA ILE A 7 -10.19 -22.68 -7.91
C ILE A 7 -9.87 -22.30 -9.35
N ILE A 8 -10.51 -22.97 -10.29
CA ILE A 8 -10.41 -22.67 -11.71
C ILE A 8 -11.82 -22.41 -12.24
N PHE A 9 -12.04 -21.22 -12.80
CA PHE A 9 -13.26 -20.86 -13.49
C PHE A 9 -13.02 -21.00 -14.99
N TYR A 10 -13.82 -21.81 -15.64
CA TYR A 10 -13.81 -21.94 -17.09
C TYR A 10 -14.76 -20.93 -17.70
N LEU A 11 -14.23 -20.02 -18.50
CA LEU A 11 -14.96 -18.96 -19.15
C LEU A 11 -15.13 -19.27 -20.66
N SER A 12 -15.94 -18.49 -21.37
CA SER A 12 -16.09 -18.61 -22.82
C SER A 12 -14.74 -18.43 -23.55
N LYS A 13 -14.64 -18.91 -24.79
CA LYS A 13 -13.43 -18.79 -25.62
C LYS A 13 -12.18 -19.46 -25.02
N ASN A 14 -12.35 -20.57 -24.31
CA ASN A 14 -11.25 -21.33 -23.67
C ASN A 14 -10.39 -20.51 -22.69
N ILE A 15 -10.91 -19.43 -22.14
CA ILE A 15 -10.24 -18.65 -21.12
C ILE A 15 -10.45 -19.31 -19.74
N LYS A 16 -9.38 -19.40 -18.96
CA LYS A 16 -9.44 -19.88 -17.57
C LYS A 16 -9.08 -18.73 -16.64
N LEU A 17 -9.91 -18.48 -15.63
CA LEU A 17 -9.57 -17.61 -14.50
C LEU A 17 -9.16 -18.51 -13.33
N ILE A 18 -7.91 -18.37 -12.88
CA ILE A 18 -7.31 -19.22 -11.85
C ILE A 18 -7.12 -18.42 -10.57
N TYR A 19 -7.70 -18.91 -9.47
CA TYR A 19 -7.39 -18.42 -8.14
C TYR A 19 -6.19 -19.18 -7.58
N ASN A 20 -5.03 -18.52 -7.58
CA ASN A 20 -3.77 -19.05 -7.07
C ASN A 20 -3.40 -18.32 -5.77
N ASP A 21 -3.23 -19.04 -4.66
CA ASP A 21 -2.83 -18.47 -3.37
C ASP A 21 -1.83 -19.37 -2.63
N VAL A 22 -0.55 -19.04 -2.79
CA VAL A 22 0.58 -19.72 -2.15
C VAL A 22 0.47 -19.70 -0.61
N ARG A 23 -0.12 -18.64 -0.04
CA ARG A 23 -0.18 -18.42 1.41
C ARG A 23 -1.45 -18.90 2.07
N LYS A 24 -2.48 -19.22 1.29
CA LYS A 24 -3.81 -19.65 1.75
C LYS A 24 -4.48 -18.69 2.73
N PHE A 25 -4.29 -17.37 2.52
CA PHE A 25 -4.92 -16.32 3.33
C PHE A 25 -6.16 -15.72 2.67
N GLY A 26 -6.32 -15.96 1.39
CA GLY A 26 -7.47 -15.50 0.65
C GLY A 26 -8.71 -16.36 0.93
N PHE A 27 -9.85 -15.80 0.60
CA PHE A 27 -11.13 -16.49 0.64
C PHE A 27 -12.01 -16.01 -0.53
N ILE A 28 -12.96 -16.83 -0.91
CA ILE A 28 -13.97 -16.49 -1.90
C ILE A 28 -15.33 -16.55 -1.21
N LYS A 29 -16.14 -15.51 -1.44
CA LYS A 29 -17.51 -15.42 -0.93
C LYS A 29 -18.46 -15.07 -2.04
N ILE A 30 -19.52 -15.85 -2.17
CA ILE A 30 -20.60 -15.58 -3.12
C ILE A 30 -21.66 -14.75 -2.39
N VAL A 31 -22.06 -13.63 -2.97
CA VAL A 31 -23.08 -12.74 -2.42
C VAL A 31 -23.93 -12.17 -3.55
N SER A 32 -25.16 -11.84 -3.25
CA SER A 32 -26.04 -11.12 -4.19
C SER A 32 -25.48 -9.71 -4.46
N SER A 33 -25.55 -9.26 -5.71
CA SER A 33 -24.97 -7.96 -6.14
C SER A 33 -25.46 -6.77 -5.33
N ASN A 34 -26.74 -6.77 -4.89
CA ASN A 34 -27.31 -5.72 -4.06
C ASN A 34 -26.79 -5.71 -2.60
N LYS A 35 -26.11 -6.77 -2.15
CA LYS A 35 -25.53 -6.89 -0.80
C LYS A 35 -24.02 -6.63 -0.76
N ILE A 36 -23.36 -6.41 -1.87
CA ILE A 36 -21.89 -6.23 -1.95
C ILE A 36 -21.43 -5.11 -0.99
N ASN A 37 -22.10 -3.96 -1.00
CA ASN A 37 -21.71 -2.81 -0.18
C ASN A 37 -21.90 -3.03 1.34
N ASN A 38 -22.67 -4.03 1.72
CA ASN A 38 -22.96 -4.37 3.13
C ASN A 38 -22.03 -5.45 3.69
N ILE A 39 -21.09 -5.95 2.88
CA ILE A 39 -20.12 -6.94 3.35
C ILE A 39 -19.13 -6.24 4.28
N SER A 40 -18.99 -6.72 5.52
CA SER A 40 -18.13 -6.12 6.55
C SER A 40 -16.68 -5.90 6.11
N HIS A 41 -16.13 -6.80 5.28
CA HIS A 41 -14.78 -6.67 4.74
C HIS A 41 -14.62 -5.49 3.75
N LEU A 42 -15.70 -5.07 3.10
CA LEU A 42 -15.69 -3.94 2.15
C LEU A 42 -16.20 -2.65 2.79
N SER A 43 -17.28 -2.71 3.56
CA SER A 43 -17.92 -1.54 4.17
C SER A 43 -17.05 -0.80 5.19
N LEU A 44 -16.06 -1.50 5.77
CA LEU A 44 -15.11 -0.93 6.73
C LEU A 44 -13.84 -0.36 6.08
N LEU A 45 -13.67 -0.50 4.77
CA LEU A 45 -12.52 0.06 4.08
C LEU A 45 -12.61 1.58 3.98
N GLY A 46 -11.48 2.23 4.19
CA GLY A 46 -11.31 3.65 3.90
C GLY A 46 -11.31 3.91 2.38
N PRO A 47 -11.29 5.18 1.97
CA PRO A 47 -11.27 5.55 0.56
C PRO A 47 -10.03 5.00 -0.15
N GLU A 48 -10.16 4.76 -1.44
CA GLU A 48 -9.03 4.45 -2.29
C GLU A 48 -8.08 5.66 -2.41
N PRO A 49 -6.77 5.44 -2.39
CA PRO A 49 -5.78 6.52 -2.36
C PRO A 49 -5.78 7.42 -3.60
N LEU A 50 -6.29 6.94 -4.73
CA LEU A 50 -6.41 7.72 -5.97
C LEU A 50 -7.76 8.39 -6.13
N SER A 51 -8.76 8.04 -5.33
CA SER A 51 -10.09 8.63 -5.38
C SER A 51 -10.10 10.10 -4.92
N LYS A 52 -11.20 10.79 -5.24
CA LYS A 52 -11.46 12.17 -4.76
C LYS A 52 -11.69 12.20 -3.24
N ASN A 53 -12.20 11.11 -2.66
CA ASN A 53 -12.52 11.02 -1.24
C ASN A 53 -11.28 10.95 -0.34
N PHE A 54 -10.09 10.62 -0.89
CA PHE A 54 -8.83 10.73 -0.16
C PHE A 54 -8.26 12.14 -0.34
N ASP A 55 -8.80 13.08 0.41
CA ASP A 55 -8.47 14.50 0.37
C ASP A 55 -7.92 15.02 1.70
N PHE A 56 -7.69 16.32 1.76
CA PHE A 56 -7.12 17.00 2.93
C PHE A 56 -8.08 16.97 4.13
N GLU A 57 -9.36 17.26 3.91
CA GLU A 57 -10.36 17.35 4.98
C GLU A 57 -10.62 15.98 5.59
N TYR A 58 -10.76 14.93 4.77
CA TYR A 58 -10.84 13.56 5.23
C TYR A 58 -9.65 13.18 6.09
N PHE A 59 -8.43 13.42 5.58
CA PHE A 59 -7.19 13.06 6.28
C PHE A 59 -7.09 13.77 7.61
N LYS A 60 -7.28 15.11 7.63
CA LYS A 60 -7.21 15.94 8.83
C LYS A 60 -8.23 15.51 9.89
N LYS A 61 -9.49 15.28 9.48
CA LYS A 61 -10.54 14.77 10.37
C LYS A 61 -10.19 13.40 10.96
N TYR A 62 -9.67 12.50 10.13
CA TYR A 62 -9.35 11.14 10.59
C TYR A 62 -8.23 11.11 11.62
N ILE A 63 -7.20 11.94 11.48
CA ILE A 63 -6.05 11.96 12.41
C ILE A 63 -6.27 12.85 13.64
N PHE A 64 -7.36 13.59 13.68
CA PHE A 64 -7.67 14.48 14.79
C PHE A 64 -7.58 13.72 16.13
N ASN A 65 -6.83 14.25 17.08
CA ASN A 65 -6.55 13.66 18.40
C ASN A 65 -5.96 12.23 18.41
N LYS A 66 -5.51 11.67 17.27
CA LYS A 66 -4.93 10.34 17.26
C LYS A 66 -3.47 10.33 17.69
N ASN A 67 -3.18 9.65 18.79
CA ASN A 67 -1.82 9.45 19.29
C ASN A 67 -1.01 8.36 18.55
N LYS A 68 -1.66 7.58 17.68
CA LYS A 68 -0.98 6.54 16.88
C LYS A 68 0.08 7.16 15.97
N LYS A 69 1.15 6.42 15.70
CA LYS A 69 2.18 6.82 14.74
C LYS A 69 1.58 6.93 13.33
N ILE A 70 2.05 7.90 12.56
CA ILE A 70 1.52 8.09 11.19
C ILE A 70 1.67 6.85 10.31
N LYS A 71 2.75 6.09 10.48
CA LYS A 71 2.91 4.83 9.76
C LYS A 71 1.78 3.85 10.06
N ASP A 72 1.39 3.70 11.32
CA ASP A 72 0.32 2.78 11.73
C ASP A 72 -1.04 3.21 11.17
N ILE A 73 -1.28 4.52 11.13
CA ILE A 73 -2.48 5.09 10.49
C ILE A 73 -2.50 4.76 9.00
N MET A 74 -1.40 5.01 8.28
CA MET A 74 -1.33 4.78 6.84
C MET A 74 -1.36 3.29 6.47
N MET A 75 -1.08 2.39 7.40
CA MET A 75 -1.20 0.94 7.22
C MET A 75 -2.60 0.40 7.53
N ASP A 76 -3.46 1.21 8.15
CA ASP A 76 -4.82 0.84 8.51
C ASP A 76 -5.74 0.94 7.29
N GLN A 77 -6.27 -0.20 6.84
CA GLN A 77 -7.16 -0.27 5.68
C GLN A 77 -8.50 0.48 5.92
N LYS A 78 -8.85 0.77 7.18
CA LYS A 78 -10.01 1.62 7.52
C LYS A 78 -9.72 3.10 7.28
N PHE A 79 -8.44 3.51 7.28
CA PHE A 79 -8.05 4.87 6.95
C PHE A 79 -7.90 5.06 5.45
N ILE A 80 -7.18 4.17 4.80
CA ILE A 80 -6.93 4.22 3.36
C ILE A 80 -6.75 2.79 2.84
N SER A 81 -7.60 2.40 1.91
CA SER A 81 -7.56 1.04 1.36
C SER A 81 -6.38 0.84 0.40
N GLY A 82 -5.86 -0.38 0.37
CA GLY A 82 -4.86 -0.82 -0.62
C GLY A 82 -3.41 -0.39 -0.35
N LEU A 83 -3.13 0.48 0.63
CA LEU A 83 -1.74 0.80 0.98
C LEU A 83 -1.12 -0.28 1.87
N GLY A 84 0.05 -0.75 1.47
CA GLY A 84 0.85 -1.71 2.22
C GLY A 84 2.21 -1.16 2.66
N ASN A 85 2.95 -1.98 3.40
CA ASN A 85 4.22 -1.58 4.03
C ASN A 85 5.25 -1.01 3.07
N ILE A 86 5.29 -1.49 1.82
CA ILE A 86 6.21 -1.01 0.79
C ILE A 86 5.94 0.47 0.51
N TYR A 87 4.73 0.75 0.04
CA TYR A 87 4.34 2.11 -0.37
C TYR A 87 4.36 3.09 0.80
N VAL A 88 3.90 2.69 1.99
CA VAL A 88 3.92 3.56 3.17
C VAL A 88 5.34 3.98 3.55
N ASN A 89 6.33 3.09 3.50
CA ASN A 89 7.73 3.47 3.73
C ASN A 89 8.23 4.48 2.69
N GLU A 90 7.98 4.23 1.40
CA GLU A 90 8.40 5.12 0.31
C GLU A 90 7.72 6.50 0.41
N ILE A 91 6.40 6.52 0.68
CA ILE A 91 5.63 7.76 0.82
C ILE A 91 6.18 8.61 1.96
N LEU A 92 6.36 8.04 3.14
CA LEU A 92 6.84 8.78 4.31
C LEU A 92 8.26 9.31 4.09
N PHE A 93 9.14 8.51 3.50
CA PHE A 93 10.50 8.94 3.17
C PHE A 93 10.52 10.10 2.18
N ILE A 94 9.79 10.01 1.08
CA ILE A 94 9.73 11.07 0.05
C ILE A 94 9.04 12.32 0.62
N SER A 95 8.06 12.14 1.49
CA SER A 95 7.42 13.25 2.21
C SER A 95 8.32 13.91 3.25
N LYS A 96 9.47 13.32 3.57
CA LYS A 96 10.39 13.77 4.66
C LYS A 96 9.71 13.77 6.03
N ILE A 97 8.86 12.78 6.30
CA ILE A 97 8.11 12.65 7.55
C ILE A 97 8.57 11.36 8.25
N SER A 98 8.97 11.51 9.53
CA SER A 98 9.35 10.34 10.33
C SER A 98 8.16 9.39 10.50
N PRO A 99 8.33 8.08 10.27
CA PRO A 99 7.27 7.09 10.50
C PRO A 99 6.83 7.01 11.97
N LYS A 100 7.64 7.52 12.90
CA LYS A 100 7.35 7.58 14.34
C LYS A 100 6.52 8.80 14.74
N THR A 101 6.34 9.79 13.86
CA THR A 101 5.56 11.00 14.16
C THR A 101 4.14 10.62 14.57
N LYS A 102 3.66 11.18 15.69
CA LYS A 102 2.26 11.03 16.11
C LYS A 102 1.37 11.71 15.09
N ALA A 103 0.29 11.06 14.67
CA ALA A 103 -0.57 11.55 13.60
C ALA A 103 -1.16 12.94 13.92
N LYS A 104 -1.58 13.17 15.17
CA LYS A 104 -2.09 14.47 15.62
C LYS A 104 -1.09 15.63 15.49
N ASN A 105 0.21 15.34 15.41
CA ASN A 105 1.27 16.36 15.35
C ASN A 105 1.64 16.73 13.87
N LEU A 106 0.93 16.18 12.89
CA LEU A 106 1.16 16.54 11.49
C LEU A 106 0.61 17.93 11.20
N SER A 107 1.44 18.80 10.64
CA SER A 107 1.00 20.09 10.11
C SER A 107 0.12 19.91 8.88
N ASN A 108 -0.68 20.93 8.54
CA ASN A 108 -1.47 20.95 7.31
C ASN A 108 -0.61 20.75 6.07
N LEU A 109 0.61 21.30 6.06
CA LEU A 109 1.56 21.14 4.97
C LEU A 109 2.01 19.67 4.83
N ASN A 110 2.27 18.99 5.96
CA ASN A 110 2.63 17.58 5.97
C ASN A 110 1.51 16.69 5.40
N ILE A 111 0.26 16.95 5.79
CA ILE A 111 -0.91 16.22 5.28
C ILE A 111 -1.02 16.38 3.77
N LYS A 112 -1.01 17.62 3.25
CA LYS A 112 -1.06 17.91 1.81
C LYS A 112 0.07 17.21 1.06
N LYS A 113 1.27 17.19 1.64
CA LYS A 113 2.45 16.53 1.05
C LYS A 113 2.30 15.02 1.00
N ILE A 114 1.82 14.37 2.07
CA ILE A 114 1.56 12.92 2.08
C ILE A 114 0.57 12.57 0.98
N ILE A 115 -0.55 13.27 0.87
CA ILE A 115 -1.59 13.01 -0.14
C ILE A 115 -0.99 13.12 -1.55
N LYS A 116 -0.28 14.22 -1.84
CA LYS A 116 0.36 14.45 -3.15
C LYS A 116 1.35 13.34 -3.49
N VAL A 117 2.20 12.98 -2.53
CA VAL A 117 3.23 11.94 -2.72
C VAL A 117 2.59 10.56 -2.89
N THR A 118 1.53 10.24 -2.14
CA THR A 118 0.78 9.00 -2.27
C THR A 118 0.25 8.83 -3.69
N LYS A 119 -0.47 9.83 -4.20
CA LYS A 119 -1.03 9.80 -5.56
C LYS A 119 0.08 9.69 -6.62
N LYS A 120 1.18 10.43 -6.45
CA LYS A 120 2.34 10.36 -7.38
C LYS A 120 2.98 8.98 -7.42
N ILE A 121 3.29 8.40 -6.26
CA ILE A 121 3.96 7.09 -6.18
C ILE A 121 3.08 5.99 -6.79
N LEU A 122 1.79 5.97 -6.46
CA LEU A 122 0.88 4.96 -6.97
C LEU A 122 0.70 5.05 -8.47
N ASN A 123 0.56 6.26 -9.03
CA ASN A 123 0.49 6.44 -10.48
C ASN A 123 1.77 5.96 -11.20
N ILE A 124 2.96 6.23 -10.63
CA ILE A 124 4.22 5.72 -11.18
C ILE A 124 4.26 4.19 -11.07
N SER A 125 3.81 3.64 -9.95
CA SER A 125 3.78 2.19 -9.74
C SER A 125 2.85 1.48 -10.73
N ILE A 126 1.66 2.01 -10.96
CA ILE A 126 0.69 1.47 -11.92
C ILE A 126 1.31 1.45 -13.32
N LYS A 127 1.91 2.58 -13.75
CA LYS A 127 2.61 2.65 -15.07
C LYS A 127 3.78 1.67 -15.20
N LYS A 128 4.32 1.17 -14.08
CA LYS A 128 5.42 0.19 -14.05
C LYS A 128 4.93 -1.26 -13.80
N GLY A 129 3.64 -1.51 -13.88
CA GLY A 129 3.05 -2.84 -13.64
C GLY A 129 3.11 -3.30 -12.17
N GLY A 130 3.30 -2.38 -11.21
CA GLY A 130 3.42 -2.70 -9.79
C GLY A 130 4.83 -3.12 -9.34
N SER A 131 4.91 -3.71 -8.14
CA SER A 131 6.17 -4.17 -7.52
C SER A 131 6.18 -5.69 -7.42
N SER A 132 7.05 -6.35 -8.15
CA SER A 132 7.31 -7.80 -8.01
C SER A 132 8.56 -8.00 -7.15
N ILE A 133 8.37 -8.30 -5.85
CA ILE A 133 9.50 -8.53 -4.92
C ILE A 133 9.80 -10.02 -4.78
N LYS A 134 8.79 -10.87 -4.91
CA LYS A 134 8.92 -12.34 -4.92
C LYS A 134 8.01 -12.91 -6.01
N ASN A 135 6.88 -13.47 -5.66
CA ASN A 135 6.04 -14.25 -6.57
C ASN A 135 4.84 -13.46 -7.16
N PHE A 136 4.85 -12.13 -7.07
CA PHE A 136 3.77 -11.33 -7.61
C PHE A 136 3.95 -11.17 -9.14
N LYS A 137 2.93 -11.61 -9.87
CA LYS A 137 2.78 -11.37 -11.31
C LYS A 137 1.41 -10.76 -11.56
N ASN A 138 1.29 -9.95 -12.59
CA ASN A 138 -0.01 -9.43 -13.01
C ASN A 138 -0.86 -10.54 -13.66
N SER A 139 -2.10 -10.24 -14.05
CA SER A 139 -3.03 -11.19 -14.69
C SER A 139 -2.50 -11.79 -16.00
N PHE A 140 -1.50 -11.19 -16.61
CA PHE A 140 -0.81 -11.69 -17.82
C PHE A 140 0.49 -12.43 -17.50
N GLY A 141 0.78 -12.70 -16.23
CA GLY A 141 2.01 -13.40 -15.82
C GLY A 141 3.28 -12.55 -15.87
N GLN A 142 3.16 -11.23 -16.09
CA GLN A 142 4.31 -10.32 -16.19
C GLN A 142 4.68 -9.76 -14.81
N GLU A 143 5.98 -9.53 -14.61
CA GLU A 143 6.51 -8.91 -13.41
C GLU A 143 6.51 -7.39 -13.52
N GLY A 144 6.10 -6.71 -12.45
CA GLY A 144 6.23 -5.26 -12.35
C GLY A 144 7.69 -4.85 -12.15
N SER A 145 8.01 -3.60 -12.45
CA SER A 145 9.36 -3.04 -12.36
C SER A 145 9.50 -1.89 -11.36
N PHE A 146 8.46 -1.58 -10.58
CA PHE A 146 8.50 -0.44 -9.66
C PHE A 146 9.51 -0.63 -8.51
N GLN A 147 9.88 -1.86 -8.14
CA GLN A 147 10.93 -2.13 -7.14
C GLN A 147 12.27 -1.51 -7.49
N GLN A 148 12.57 -1.26 -8.76
CA GLN A 148 13.79 -0.57 -9.21
C GLN A 148 13.81 0.92 -8.81
N LYS A 149 12.66 1.50 -8.46
CA LYS A 149 12.48 2.90 -8.05
C LYS A 149 12.45 3.11 -6.55
N PHE A 150 12.58 2.05 -5.74
CA PHE A 150 12.57 2.17 -4.29
C PHE A 150 13.70 3.05 -3.78
N LYS A 151 13.35 3.93 -2.86
CA LYS A 151 14.29 4.83 -2.18
C LYS A 151 14.76 4.27 -0.85
N VAL A 152 13.91 3.53 -0.16
CA VAL A 152 14.21 2.95 1.16
C VAL A 152 13.86 1.48 1.29
N TYR A 153 12.75 1.02 0.69
CA TYR A 153 12.34 -0.38 0.83
C TYR A 153 13.38 -1.31 0.19
N SER A 154 13.74 -2.41 0.88
CA SER A 154 14.83 -3.33 0.49
C SER A 154 16.21 -2.69 0.31
N ARG A 155 16.43 -1.48 0.88
CA ARG A 155 17.70 -0.75 0.77
C ARG A 155 18.43 -0.58 2.11
N GLN A 156 18.11 -1.40 3.11
CA GLN A 156 18.82 -1.39 4.40
C GLN A 156 20.33 -1.49 4.21
N GLY A 157 21.07 -0.66 4.93
CA GLY A 157 22.54 -0.57 4.85
C GLY A 157 23.07 0.16 3.61
N LYS A 158 22.24 0.45 2.60
CA LYS A 158 22.68 1.22 1.44
C LYS A 158 22.63 2.71 1.72
N LYS A 159 23.52 3.47 1.06
CA LYS A 159 23.58 4.93 1.15
C LYS A 159 22.23 5.57 0.84
N CYS A 160 21.87 6.62 1.59
CA CYS A 160 20.71 7.45 1.34
C CYS A 160 20.80 8.09 -0.05
N MET A 161 19.66 8.12 -0.77
CA MET A 161 19.60 8.71 -2.12
C MET A 161 19.15 10.19 -2.11
N LYS A 162 19.07 10.82 -0.93
CA LYS A 162 18.85 12.27 -0.84
C LYS A 162 20.18 13.00 -1.08
N ASN A 163 20.12 14.09 -1.85
CA ASN A 163 21.27 14.98 -1.99
C ASN A 163 21.71 15.45 -0.60
N GLU A 164 23.02 15.58 -0.40
CA GLU A 164 23.66 16.05 0.83
C GLU A 164 23.45 15.12 2.07
N CYS A 165 22.97 13.91 1.88
CA CYS A 165 22.83 12.94 2.96
C CYS A 165 23.91 11.86 2.86
N SER A 166 24.85 11.84 3.82
CA SER A 166 25.92 10.84 3.93
C SER A 166 25.49 9.55 4.67
N ASP A 167 24.31 9.55 5.29
CA ASP A 167 23.83 8.44 6.15
C ASP A 167 23.33 7.23 5.31
N THR A 168 23.16 6.11 5.99
CA THR A 168 22.64 4.88 5.41
C THR A 168 21.18 4.63 5.81
N ILE A 169 20.47 3.83 5.02
CA ILE A 169 19.09 3.45 5.33
C ILE A 169 19.09 2.46 6.50
N LYS A 170 18.53 2.89 7.62
CA LYS A 170 18.38 2.07 8.84
C LYS A 170 17.06 1.31 8.82
N LYS A 171 17.06 0.09 9.32
CA LYS A 171 15.85 -0.72 9.54
C LYS A 171 15.47 -0.68 11.02
N ILE A 172 14.22 -0.33 11.29
CA ILE A 172 13.62 -0.41 12.63
C ILE A 172 12.32 -1.19 12.56
N THR A 173 11.79 -1.60 13.69
CA THR A 173 10.46 -2.23 13.77
C THR A 173 9.46 -1.26 14.38
N ILE A 174 8.32 -1.07 13.73
CA ILE A 174 7.17 -0.31 14.24
C ILE A 174 5.96 -1.23 14.10
N SER A 175 5.28 -1.49 15.23
CA SER A 175 4.04 -2.31 15.29
C SER A 175 4.17 -3.61 14.49
N ASN A 176 5.22 -4.39 14.78
CA ASN A 176 5.58 -5.66 14.15
C ASN A 176 5.83 -5.58 12.61
N ARG A 177 6.05 -4.38 12.08
CA ARG A 177 6.37 -4.18 10.65
C ARG A 177 7.74 -3.54 10.49
N SER A 178 8.55 -4.12 9.59
CA SER A 178 9.84 -3.50 9.24
C SER A 178 9.62 -2.12 8.62
N THR A 179 10.38 -1.15 9.10
CA THR A 179 10.32 0.27 8.73
C THR A 179 11.72 0.74 8.34
N ARG A 180 11.78 1.57 7.36
CA ARG A 180 13.05 2.14 6.87
C ARG A 180 12.95 3.64 6.74
#